data_12fe48115b18cd2d90a28272dc712ee5
#
_entry.id   12fe48115b18cd2d90a28272dc712ee5
#
_cell.length_a   1.000
_cell.length_b   1.000
_cell.length_c   1.000
_cell.angle_alpha   90.00
_cell.angle_beta   90.00
_cell.angle_gamma   90.00
#
_symmetry.space_group_name_H-M   'P 1'
#
loop_
_entity.id
_entity.type
_entity.pdbx_description
1 polymer ?
#
loop_
_entity_poly.entity_id
_entity_poly.type
_entity_poly.pdbx_seq_one_letter_code
_entity_poly.pdbx_strand_id
1 'polypeptide(L)'
;MDSFELNKILGALLFSCLCLLSLNIAAGAVFAPHKPAKPGFEVAEQELAGKAGAAQPAAPDEPIEKLLASAAVDKGEAASKKCAACHTFGKGEPNRVGPNLYGVVGRERGSHAGFNYSAGMKAKPGKWTIEDLNTFLLNPKGFVPGTSMTFAGLPRGSERADVIAYLNSKSDSPAPLPKAAEAPAARAAQAPGGTKTQ
;
A
#
# COMPACT_ATOMS: atom_id res chain seq x y z
N MET A 1 27.35 32.48 -37.72
CA MET A 1 27.99 31.15 -37.46
C MET A 1 28.23 30.57 -38.82
N ASP A 2 29.47 30.23 -39.09
CA ASP A 2 29.86 29.60 -40.35
C ASP A 2 29.39 28.16 -40.35
N SER A 3 29.01 27.65 -41.53
CA SER A 3 28.52 26.29 -41.69
C SER A 3 29.50 25.23 -41.13
N PHE A 4 30.77 25.58 -41.09
CA PHE A 4 31.85 24.74 -40.56
C PHE A 4 31.79 24.64 -39.01
N GLU A 5 31.53 25.73 -38.31
CA GLU A 5 31.36 25.75 -36.85
C GLU A 5 30.08 25.06 -36.42
N LEU A 6 29.00 25.23 -37.16
CA LEU A 6 27.75 24.54 -36.93
C LEU A 6 27.92 23.02 -37.07
N ASN A 7 28.63 22.59 -38.09
CA ASN A 7 28.91 21.15 -38.32
C ASN A 7 29.74 20.50 -37.20
N LYS A 8 30.75 21.23 -36.66
CA LYS A 8 31.54 20.79 -35.52
C LYS A 8 30.66 20.62 -34.27
N ILE A 9 29.77 21.60 -33.98
CA ILE A 9 28.88 21.52 -32.81
C ILE A 9 27.92 20.35 -32.97
N LEU A 10 27.31 20.20 -34.15
CA LEU A 10 26.41 19.07 -34.40
C LEU A 10 27.13 17.73 -34.28
N GLY A 11 28.36 17.63 -34.83
CA GLY A 11 29.16 16.42 -34.72
C GLY A 11 29.52 16.10 -33.29
N ALA A 12 29.90 17.04 -32.46
CA ALA A 12 30.15 16.87 -31.04
C ALA A 12 28.93 16.41 -30.25
N LEU A 13 27.75 17.00 -30.53
CA LEU A 13 26.50 16.63 -29.93
C LEU A 13 26.10 15.18 -30.29
N LEU A 14 26.16 14.84 -31.58
CA LEU A 14 25.86 13.48 -32.05
C LEU A 14 26.82 12.43 -31.47
N PHE A 15 28.10 12.75 -31.38
CA PHE A 15 29.09 11.86 -30.77
C PHE A 15 28.79 11.66 -29.28
N SER A 16 28.47 12.73 -28.54
CA SER A 16 28.11 12.63 -27.12
C SER A 16 26.86 11.77 -26.90
N CYS A 17 25.83 11.95 -27.73
CA CYS A 17 24.61 11.13 -27.68
C CYS A 17 24.92 9.67 -27.99
N LEU A 18 25.76 9.39 -28.96
CA LEU A 18 26.17 8.03 -29.31
C LEU A 18 26.94 7.35 -28.17
N CYS A 19 27.84 8.08 -27.50
CA CYS A 19 28.55 7.58 -26.32
C CYS A 19 27.62 7.24 -25.17
N LEU A 20 26.68 8.14 -24.86
CA LEU A 20 25.69 7.92 -23.80
C LEU A 20 24.77 6.72 -24.11
N LEU A 21 24.35 6.59 -25.36
CA LEU A 21 23.53 5.45 -25.80
C LEU A 21 24.28 4.14 -25.66
N SER A 22 25.54 4.12 -26.10
CA SER A 22 26.42 2.92 -26.02
C SER A 22 26.67 2.51 -24.58
N LEU A 23 26.92 3.47 -23.67
CA LEU A 23 27.10 3.22 -22.24
C LEU A 23 25.80 2.69 -21.60
N ASN A 24 24.65 3.22 -21.98
CA ASN A 24 23.36 2.77 -21.48
C ASN A 24 23.08 1.31 -21.90
N ILE A 25 23.34 0.97 -23.18
CA ILE A 25 23.17 -0.40 -23.68
C ILE A 25 24.13 -1.35 -22.97
N ALA A 26 25.41 -0.96 -22.83
CA ALA A 26 26.40 -1.77 -22.14
C ALA A 26 26.04 -1.99 -20.66
N ALA A 27 25.62 -0.93 -19.96
CA ALA A 27 25.15 -1.03 -18.58
C ALA A 27 23.92 -1.94 -18.47
N GLY A 28 22.97 -1.82 -19.38
CA GLY A 28 21.79 -2.69 -19.43
C GLY A 28 22.17 -4.17 -19.64
N ALA A 29 23.18 -4.46 -20.45
CA ALA A 29 23.64 -5.83 -20.68
C ALA A 29 24.38 -6.41 -19.46
N VAL A 30 25.17 -5.58 -18.75
CA VAL A 30 25.97 -6.03 -17.59
C VAL A 30 25.12 -6.12 -16.32
N PHE A 31 24.23 -5.17 -16.11
CA PHE A 31 23.43 -5.05 -14.88
C PHE A 31 21.98 -5.51 -15.05
N ALA A 32 21.62 -6.15 -16.18
CA ALA A 32 20.28 -6.72 -16.33
C ALA A 32 20.02 -7.76 -15.24
N PRO A 33 18.98 -7.57 -14.40
CA PRO A 33 18.65 -8.57 -13.39
C PRO A 33 18.27 -9.89 -14.07
N HIS A 34 18.95 -10.97 -13.71
CA HIS A 34 18.59 -12.30 -14.16
C HIS A 34 17.22 -12.66 -13.58
N LYS A 35 16.24 -12.83 -14.44
CA LYS A 35 14.95 -13.38 -14.01
C LYS A 35 15.18 -14.86 -13.66
N PRO A 36 14.88 -15.30 -12.42
CA PRO A 36 14.97 -16.71 -12.08
C PRO A 36 14.04 -17.53 -12.98
N ALA A 37 14.50 -18.68 -13.45
CA ALA A 37 13.76 -19.55 -14.36
C ALA A 37 12.47 -20.16 -13.77
N LYS A 38 12.28 -20.04 -12.43
CA LYS A 38 11.04 -20.36 -11.72
C LYS A 38 10.75 -19.19 -10.78
N PRO A 39 9.66 -18.42 -10.96
CA PRO A 39 9.21 -17.47 -9.98
C PRO A 39 8.81 -18.25 -8.71
N GLY A 40 9.37 -17.87 -7.57
CA GLY A 40 9.12 -18.54 -6.29
C GLY A 40 7.69 -18.37 -5.78
N PHE A 41 6.87 -17.56 -6.46
CA PHE A 41 5.44 -17.36 -6.21
C PHE A 41 4.77 -17.03 -7.53
N GLU A 42 3.80 -17.83 -7.94
CA GLU A 42 2.86 -17.47 -9.01
C GLU A 42 1.91 -16.39 -8.47
N VAL A 43 2.35 -15.14 -8.55
CA VAL A 43 1.41 -14.02 -8.56
C VAL A 43 0.89 -13.99 -9.98
N ALA A 44 -0.43 -14.13 -10.17
CA ALA A 44 -1.06 -13.88 -11.46
C ALA A 44 -0.61 -12.50 -11.94
N GLU A 45 0.37 -12.47 -12.84
CA GLU A 45 0.83 -11.26 -13.49
C GLU A 45 -0.27 -10.79 -14.45
N GLN A 46 -1.19 -9.99 -13.94
CA GLN A 46 -1.90 -9.06 -14.80
C GLN A 46 -0.89 -8.00 -15.22
N GLU A 47 -0.54 -8.06 -16.48
CA GLU A 47 0.38 -7.25 -17.26
C GLU A 47 0.67 -5.86 -16.68
N LEU A 48 1.84 -5.70 -16.07
CA LEU A 48 2.49 -4.42 -15.84
C LEU A 48 3.46 -4.11 -16.99
N ALA A 49 2.92 -3.95 -18.18
CA ALA A 49 3.62 -3.28 -19.27
C ALA A 49 3.41 -1.76 -19.12
N GLY A 50 4.47 -1.09 -18.71
CA GLY A 50 4.80 0.30 -18.92
C GLY A 50 3.70 1.34 -19.10
N LYS A 51 3.50 2.18 -18.08
CA LYS A 51 3.44 3.63 -18.30
C LYS A 51 3.57 4.38 -16.97
N ALA A 52 4.61 5.19 -16.88
CA ALA A 52 4.66 6.26 -15.88
C ALA A 52 3.48 7.20 -16.08
N GLY A 53 2.73 7.49 -15.03
CA GLY A 53 1.89 8.67 -14.91
C GLY A 53 0.51 8.60 -15.53
N ALA A 54 -0.41 7.89 -14.88
CA ALA A 54 -1.83 8.28 -14.77
C ALA A 54 -2.44 7.40 -13.68
N ALA A 55 -3.06 8.02 -12.70
CA ALA A 55 -3.87 7.29 -11.71
C ALA A 55 -4.97 6.57 -12.46
N GLN A 56 -4.82 5.25 -12.63
CA GLN A 56 -5.86 4.40 -13.16
C GLN A 56 -7.05 4.47 -12.18
N PRO A 57 -8.29 4.72 -12.65
CA PRO A 57 -9.45 4.56 -11.79
C PRO A 57 -9.41 3.13 -11.24
N ALA A 58 -9.30 3.00 -9.92
CA ALA A 58 -9.40 1.71 -9.26
C ALA A 58 -10.72 1.07 -9.71
N ALA A 59 -10.66 -0.19 -10.18
CA ALA A 59 -11.85 -1.01 -10.29
C ALA A 59 -12.63 -0.90 -8.96
N PRO A 60 -13.97 -0.94 -8.97
CA PRO A 60 -14.72 -0.81 -7.73
C PRO A 60 -14.16 -1.81 -6.73
N ASP A 61 -13.53 -1.25 -5.66
CA ASP A 61 -12.95 -2.07 -4.60
C ASP A 61 -14.06 -2.95 -4.01
N GLU A 62 -13.74 -4.21 -3.76
CA GLU A 62 -14.60 -5.04 -2.93
C GLU A 62 -14.89 -4.33 -1.59
N PRO A 63 -16.07 -4.52 -1.02
CA PRO A 63 -16.39 -3.96 0.30
C PRO A 63 -15.26 -4.25 1.30
N ILE A 64 -14.87 -3.24 2.07
CA ILE A 64 -13.74 -3.35 2.99
C ILE A 64 -13.91 -4.48 3.99
N GLU A 65 -15.13 -4.80 4.35
CA GLU A 65 -15.49 -5.89 5.26
C GLU A 65 -15.04 -7.26 4.72
N LYS A 66 -15.21 -7.48 3.40
CA LYS A 66 -14.73 -8.69 2.74
C LYS A 66 -13.20 -8.78 2.74
N LEU A 67 -12.55 -7.67 2.46
CA LEU A 67 -11.09 -7.60 2.43
C LEU A 67 -10.51 -7.80 3.82
N LEU A 68 -11.15 -7.26 4.86
CA LEU A 68 -10.75 -7.44 6.26
C LEU A 68 -10.86 -8.89 6.72
N ALA A 69 -11.80 -9.65 6.19
CA ALA A 69 -11.93 -11.06 6.51
C ALA A 69 -10.68 -11.89 6.14
N SER A 70 -9.92 -11.44 5.15
CA SER A 70 -8.67 -12.06 4.69
C SER A 70 -7.41 -11.26 5.05
N ALA A 71 -7.56 -10.14 5.76
CA ALA A 71 -6.46 -9.25 6.10
C ALA A 71 -5.48 -9.89 7.09
N ALA A 72 -4.20 -9.64 6.89
CA ALA A 72 -3.12 -10.14 7.73
C ALA A 72 -2.41 -8.99 8.46
N VAL A 73 -2.37 -9.07 9.79
CA VAL A 73 -1.72 -8.05 10.65
C VAL A 73 -0.24 -7.89 10.28
N ASP A 74 0.48 -8.98 10.03
CA ASP A 74 1.90 -8.95 9.67
C ASP A 74 2.16 -8.22 8.33
N LYS A 75 1.28 -8.43 7.35
CA LYS A 75 1.33 -7.68 6.08
C LYS A 75 1.02 -6.20 6.30
N GLY A 76 0.07 -5.90 7.18
CA GLY A 76 -0.27 -4.56 7.60
C GLY A 76 0.88 -3.86 8.30
N GLU A 77 1.61 -4.55 9.17
CA GLU A 77 2.83 -4.03 9.79
C GLU A 77 3.90 -3.69 8.75
N ALA A 78 4.14 -4.60 7.81
CA ALA A 78 5.09 -4.37 6.73
C ALA A 78 4.69 -3.17 5.84
N ALA A 79 3.41 -3.04 5.48
CA ALA A 79 2.89 -1.93 4.70
C ALA A 79 2.94 -0.60 5.48
N SER A 80 2.73 -0.64 6.80
CA SER A 80 2.76 0.53 7.69
C SER A 80 4.16 1.15 7.86
N LYS A 81 5.22 0.49 7.39
CA LYS A 81 6.56 1.09 7.31
C LYS A 81 6.58 2.38 6.50
N LYS A 82 5.70 2.51 5.50
CA LYS A 82 5.51 3.76 4.72
C LYS A 82 5.01 4.92 5.60
N CYS A 83 4.35 4.63 6.70
CA CYS A 83 3.76 5.60 7.63
C CYS A 83 4.74 5.94 8.76
N ALA A 84 5.69 5.05 9.09
CA ALA A 84 6.60 5.15 10.22
C ALA A 84 7.56 6.36 10.15
N ALA A 85 7.77 6.92 8.95
CA ALA A 85 8.55 8.15 8.80
C ALA A 85 7.89 9.35 9.52
N CYS A 86 6.54 9.36 9.56
CA CYS A 86 5.77 10.48 10.10
C CYS A 86 4.96 10.12 11.35
N HIS A 87 4.67 8.85 11.61
CA HIS A 87 3.82 8.39 12.70
C HIS A 87 4.53 7.40 13.61
N THR A 88 4.03 7.27 14.82
CA THR A 88 4.37 6.22 15.79
C THR A 88 3.15 5.33 16.04
N PHE A 89 3.37 4.09 16.49
CA PHE A 89 2.31 3.08 16.65
C PHE A 89 2.20 2.50 18.05
N GLY A 90 3.24 2.71 18.89
CA GLY A 90 3.27 2.20 20.24
C GLY A 90 2.46 3.07 21.21
N LYS A 91 1.96 2.45 22.29
CA LYS A 91 1.23 3.14 23.33
C LYS A 91 2.12 4.17 24.04
N GLY A 92 1.68 5.42 24.06
CA GLY A 92 2.42 6.51 24.73
C GLY A 92 3.65 7.00 23.94
N GLU A 93 3.91 6.50 22.75
CA GLU A 93 4.98 7.04 21.92
C GLU A 93 4.67 8.49 21.49
N PRO A 94 5.71 9.31 21.32
CA PRO A 94 5.55 10.73 21.00
C PRO A 94 4.95 10.92 19.59
N ASN A 95 4.25 12.04 19.42
CA ASN A 95 3.90 12.55 18.10
C ASN A 95 5.17 12.87 17.31
N ARG A 96 5.12 12.71 16.00
CA ARG A 96 6.18 13.11 15.06
C ARG A 96 5.64 14.19 14.11
N VAL A 97 5.94 14.10 12.82
CA VAL A 97 5.34 14.94 11.78
C VAL A 97 3.82 14.74 11.75
N GLY A 98 3.37 13.53 12.03
CA GLY A 98 1.97 13.16 12.24
C GLY A 98 1.71 12.72 13.69
N PRO A 99 0.43 12.56 14.07
CA PRO A 99 0.05 12.09 15.41
C PRO A 99 0.42 10.61 15.60
N ASN A 100 0.54 10.21 16.89
CA ASN A 100 0.60 8.80 17.23
C ASN A 100 -0.70 8.08 16.84
N LEU A 101 -0.58 6.88 16.24
CA LEU A 101 -1.68 6.10 15.70
C LEU A 101 -2.17 4.99 16.63
N TYR A 102 -1.61 4.85 17.85
CA TYR A 102 -2.12 3.88 18.82
C TYR A 102 -3.58 4.18 19.17
N GLY A 103 -4.45 3.19 19.04
CA GLY A 103 -5.88 3.35 19.28
C GLY A 103 -6.60 4.29 18.30
N VAL A 104 -6.11 4.41 17.06
CA VAL A 104 -6.73 5.31 16.07
C VAL A 104 -8.09 4.80 15.60
N VAL A 105 -8.31 3.48 15.50
CA VAL A 105 -9.59 2.90 15.10
C VAL A 105 -10.63 3.21 16.18
N GLY A 106 -11.74 3.82 15.78
CA GLY A 106 -12.81 4.27 16.69
C GLY A 106 -12.53 5.59 17.43
N ARG A 107 -11.32 6.14 17.36
CA ARG A 107 -10.97 7.44 17.97
C ARG A 107 -11.61 8.59 17.18
N GLU A 108 -11.95 9.67 17.88
CA GLU A 108 -12.42 10.89 17.21
C GLU A 108 -11.34 11.51 16.33
N ARG A 109 -11.74 12.00 15.17
CA ARG A 109 -10.84 12.66 14.22
C ARG A 109 -10.30 13.95 14.82
N GLY A 110 -9.02 14.20 14.66
CA GLY A 110 -8.39 15.42 15.15
C GLY A 110 -8.24 15.52 16.68
N SER A 111 -8.44 14.43 17.44
CA SER A 111 -8.52 14.46 18.91
C SER A 111 -7.26 14.00 19.65
N HIS A 112 -6.23 13.49 18.95
CA HIS A 112 -5.05 13.00 19.67
C HIS A 112 -4.33 14.15 20.41
N ALA A 113 -4.12 13.95 21.70
CA ALA A 113 -3.56 14.97 22.57
C ALA A 113 -2.14 15.40 22.13
N GLY A 114 -1.86 16.69 22.27
CA GLY A 114 -0.54 17.26 21.98
C GLY A 114 -0.17 17.33 20.48
N PHE A 115 -1.11 17.02 19.57
CA PHE A 115 -0.89 17.18 18.13
C PHE A 115 -1.68 18.34 17.56
N ASN A 116 -1.02 19.20 16.77
CA ASN A 116 -1.69 20.34 16.11
C ASN A 116 -2.19 19.93 14.73
N TYR A 117 -3.46 19.56 14.65
CA TYR A 117 -4.11 19.18 13.41
C TYR A 117 -4.36 20.36 12.46
N SER A 118 -4.35 20.08 11.16
CA SER A 118 -4.75 21.04 10.13
C SER A 118 -6.21 21.51 10.30
N ALA A 119 -6.53 22.67 9.76
CA ALA A 119 -7.91 23.19 9.76
C ALA A 119 -8.88 22.21 9.08
N GLY A 120 -8.47 21.59 7.97
CA GLY A 120 -9.27 20.58 7.27
C GLY A 120 -9.61 19.37 8.15
N MET A 121 -8.64 18.87 8.94
CA MET A 121 -8.90 17.75 9.85
C MET A 121 -9.84 18.17 11.00
N LYS A 122 -9.64 19.35 11.57
CA LYS A 122 -10.49 19.88 12.64
C LYS A 122 -11.93 20.15 12.16
N ALA A 123 -12.09 20.55 10.91
CA ALA A 123 -13.39 20.79 10.28
C ALA A 123 -14.15 19.52 9.88
N LYS A 124 -13.54 18.34 10.04
CA LYS A 124 -14.17 17.06 9.70
C LYS A 124 -14.41 16.21 10.96
N PRO A 125 -15.49 16.50 11.72
CA PRO A 125 -15.80 15.79 12.96
C PRO A 125 -16.19 14.33 12.69
N GLY A 126 -16.27 13.54 13.76
CA GLY A 126 -16.63 12.12 13.74
C GLY A 126 -15.48 11.20 14.10
N LYS A 127 -15.74 9.91 14.16
CA LYS A 127 -14.76 8.89 14.54
C LYS A 127 -14.06 8.30 13.32
N TRP A 128 -12.91 7.73 13.54
CA TRP A 128 -12.23 6.91 12.54
C TRP A 128 -12.87 5.54 12.48
N THR A 129 -13.94 5.40 11.70
CA THR A 129 -14.49 4.07 11.39
C THR A 129 -13.56 3.33 10.42
N ILE A 130 -13.79 2.05 10.24
CA ILE A 130 -13.05 1.22 9.29
C ILE A 130 -13.24 1.76 7.86
N GLU A 131 -14.45 2.13 7.50
CA GLU A 131 -14.82 2.69 6.19
C GLU A 131 -14.17 4.05 5.96
N ASP A 132 -14.16 4.89 6.99
CA ASP A 132 -13.48 6.19 6.93
C ASP A 132 -11.98 6.04 6.75
N LEU A 133 -11.37 5.10 7.48
CA LEU A 133 -9.94 4.78 7.33
C LEU A 133 -9.65 4.23 5.94
N ASN A 134 -10.50 3.36 5.41
CA ASN A 134 -10.35 2.84 4.05
C ASN A 134 -10.38 3.98 3.02
N THR A 135 -11.38 4.86 3.11
CA THR A 135 -11.52 6.00 2.20
C THR A 135 -10.38 7.02 2.37
N PHE A 136 -9.99 7.30 3.60
CA PHE A 136 -8.87 8.19 3.90
C PHE A 136 -7.54 7.63 3.40
N LEU A 137 -7.27 6.35 3.64
CA LEU A 137 -6.05 5.70 3.17
C LEU A 137 -6.02 5.56 1.64
N LEU A 138 -7.16 5.49 0.97
CA LEU A 138 -7.21 5.54 -0.49
C LEU A 138 -6.79 6.90 -1.03
N ASN A 139 -7.36 7.98 -0.49
CA ASN A 139 -7.09 9.34 -0.94
C ASN A 139 -7.21 10.34 0.22
N PRO A 140 -6.12 10.56 1.00
CA PRO A 140 -6.16 11.45 2.17
C PRO A 140 -6.62 12.87 1.87
N LYS A 141 -6.15 13.45 0.75
CA LYS A 141 -6.49 14.81 0.35
C LYS A 141 -7.93 14.94 -0.12
N GLY A 142 -8.45 13.90 -0.79
CA GLY A 142 -9.85 13.86 -1.21
C GLY A 142 -10.80 13.69 -0.03
N PHE A 143 -10.44 12.85 0.95
CA PHE A 143 -11.26 12.63 2.15
C PHE A 143 -11.20 13.82 3.12
N VAL A 144 -10.04 14.43 3.32
CA VAL A 144 -9.85 15.63 4.16
C VAL A 144 -9.19 16.73 3.33
N PRO A 145 -9.97 17.57 2.62
CA PRO A 145 -9.43 18.74 1.96
C PRO A 145 -8.70 19.64 2.95
N GLY A 146 -7.51 20.11 2.60
CA GLY A 146 -6.68 20.92 3.49
C GLY A 146 -5.94 20.13 4.59
N THR A 147 -5.86 18.80 4.48
CA THR A 147 -4.97 18.01 5.33
C THR A 147 -3.50 18.36 5.12
N SER A 148 -2.73 18.42 6.20
CA SER A 148 -1.27 18.57 6.12
C SER A 148 -0.56 17.28 5.72
N MET A 149 -1.24 16.15 5.69
CA MET A 149 -0.69 14.86 5.30
C MET A 149 -0.40 14.84 3.80
N THR A 150 0.86 14.61 3.43
CA THR A 150 1.33 14.62 2.03
C THR A 150 1.29 13.24 1.38
N PHE A 151 0.89 12.21 2.12
CA PHE A 151 0.80 10.83 1.62
C PHE A 151 -0.18 10.71 0.44
N ALA A 152 0.24 10.01 -0.62
CA ALA A 152 -0.55 9.90 -1.85
C ALA A 152 -1.73 8.93 -1.73
N GLY A 153 -1.67 8.02 -0.75
CA GLY A 153 -2.66 6.97 -0.53
C GLY A 153 -2.17 5.57 -0.89
N LEU A 154 -3.01 4.59 -0.60
CA LEU A 154 -2.83 3.17 -0.90
C LEU A 154 -3.90 2.74 -1.91
N PRO A 155 -3.58 2.57 -3.19
CA PRO A 155 -4.59 2.27 -4.21
C PRO A 155 -5.19 0.87 -4.06
N ARG A 156 -4.46 -0.12 -3.52
CA ARG A 156 -4.94 -1.50 -3.39
C ARG A 156 -5.78 -1.68 -2.12
N GLY A 157 -7.03 -2.15 -2.28
CA GLY A 157 -7.96 -2.40 -1.19
C GLY A 157 -7.44 -3.42 -0.17
N SER A 158 -6.83 -4.51 -0.64
CA SER A 158 -6.22 -5.52 0.24
C SER A 158 -5.10 -4.95 1.12
N GLU A 159 -4.25 -4.09 0.58
CA GLU A 159 -3.19 -3.42 1.36
C GLU A 159 -3.79 -2.46 2.41
N ARG A 160 -4.88 -1.75 2.06
CA ARG A 160 -5.60 -0.91 3.04
C ARG A 160 -6.22 -1.74 4.15
N ALA A 161 -6.83 -2.88 3.81
CA ALA A 161 -7.39 -3.81 4.81
C ALA A 161 -6.32 -4.35 5.76
N ASP A 162 -5.16 -4.77 5.24
CA ASP A 162 -4.02 -5.21 6.05
C ASP A 162 -3.55 -4.11 7.02
N VAL A 163 -3.39 -2.88 6.53
CA VAL A 163 -3.00 -1.71 7.35
C VAL A 163 -4.05 -1.41 8.43
N ILE A 164 -5.34 -1.45 8.09
CA ILE A 164 -6.42 -1.21 9.04
C ILE A 164 -6.44 -2.30 10.12
N ALA A 165 -6.25 -3.56 9.75
CA ALA A 165 -6.14 -4.67 10.70
C ALA A 165 -4.94 -4.49 11.66
N TYR A 166 -3.78 -4.07 11.15
CA TYR A 166 -2.64 -3.73 11.97
C TYR A 166 -2.92 -2.55 12.91
N LEU A 167 -3.47 -1.45 12.42
CA LEU A 167 -3.83 -0.29 13.25
C LEU A 167 -4.84 -0.66 14.33
N ASN A 168 -5.79 -1.53 14.01
CA ASN A 168 -6.76 -2.04 14.97
C ASN A 168 -6.11 -2.87 16.07
N SER A 169 -5.09 -3.67 15.73
CA SER A 169 -4.33 -4.45 16.72
C SER A 169 -3.50 -3.58 17.67
N LYS A 170 -3.21 -2.32 17.28
CA LYS A 170 -2.51 -1.33 18.11
C LYS A 170 -3.49 -0.53 18.98
N SER A 171 -4.25 -1.23 19.80
CA SER A 171 -5.25 -0.62 20.70
C SER A 171 -5.43 -1.48 21.95
N ASP A 172 -5.79 -0.85 23.06
CA ASP A 172 -6.21 -1.56 24.27
C ASP A 172 -7.59 -2.23 24.10
N SER A 173 -8.39 -1.75 23.15
CA SER A 173 -9.75 -2.23 22.87
C SER A 173 -9.96 -2.32 21.35
N PRO A 174 -9.36 -3.32 20.69
CA PRO A 174 -9.54 -3.50 19.24
C PRO A 174 -11.02 -3.67 18.88
N ALA A 175 -11.44 -2.99 17.82
CA ALA A 175 -12.77 -3.20 17.28
C ALA A 175 -12.92 -4.62 16.70
N PRO A 176 -14.10 -5.25 16.80
CA PRO A 176 -14.33 -6.54 16.18
C PRO A 176 -14.22 -6.41 14.66
N LEU A 177 -13.29 -7.16 14.06
CA LEU A 177 -13.14 -7.26 12.61
C LEU A 177 -13.93 -8.47 12.10
N PRO A 178 -14.47 -8.42 10.87
CA PRO A 178 -15.03 -9.61 10.22
C PRO A 178 -13.97 -10.70 10.18
N LYS A 179 -14.24 -11.86 10.76
CA LYS A 179 -13.40 -13.05 10.57
C LYS A 179 -13.70 -13.60 9.18
N ALA A 180 -12.65 -14.09 8.49
CA ALA A 180 -12.88 -14.98 7.36
C ALA A 180 -13.83 -16.09 7.86
N ALA A 181 -14.94 -16.28 7.15
CA ALA A 181 -15.76 -17.46 7.41
C ALA A 181 -14.79 -18.65 7.30
N GLU A 182 -14.60 -19.38 8.39
CA GLU A 182 -13.80 -20.59 8.40
C GLU A 182 -14.28 -21.42 7.21
N ALA A 183 -13.38 -21.62 6.23
CA ALA A 183 -13.68 -22.53 5.14
C ALA A 183 -14.12 -23.84 5.82
N PRO A 184 -15.29 -24.42 5.47
CA PRO A 184 -15.75 -25.62 6.11
C PRO A 184 -14.63 -26.65 6.01
N ALA A 185 -14.09 -27.03 7.17
CA ALA A 185 -13.04 -28.03 7.28
C ALA A 185 -13.46 -29.19 6.41
N ALA A 186 -12.62 -29.55 5.44
CA ALA A 186 -12.84 -30.67 4.54
C ALA A 186 -13.26 -31.85 5.40
N ARG A 187 -14.54 -32.20 5.29
CA ARG A 187 -15.14 -33.35 5.95
C ARG A 187 -14.35 -34.57 5.48
N ALA A 188 -13.41 -35.02 6.33
CA ALA A 188 -12.65 -36.25 6.09
C ALA A 188 -13.65 -37.32 5.72
N ALA A 189 -13.53 -37.83 4.51
CA ALA A 189 -14.33 -38.92 4.00
C ALA A 189 -14.18 -40.10 4.96
N GLN A 190 -15.20 -40.36 5.76
CA GLN A 190 -15.37 -41.65 6.44
C GLN A 190 -15.65 -42.66 5.36
N ALA A 191 -14.65 -43.46 5.04
CA ALA A 191 -14.83 -44.64 4.23
C ALA A 191 -15.82 -45.59 4.93
N PRO A 192 -16.82 -46.11 4.25
CA PRO A 192 -17.70 -47.10 4.83
C PRO A 192 -16.93 -48.41 5.02
N GLY A 193 -16.84 -48.84 6.28
CA GLY A 193 -16.25 -50.12 6.65
C GLY A 193 -16.92 -51.29 5.96
N GLY A 194 -16.12 -52.08 5.27
CA GLY A 194 -16.58 -53.29 4.62
C GLY A 194 -17.10 -54.30 5.64
N THR A 195 -18.35 -54.71 5.48
CA THR A 195 -18.98 -55.82 6.18
C THR A 195 -18.45 -57.12 5.56
N LYS A 196 -17.67 -57.88 6.32
CA LYS A 196 -17.40 -59.27 5.98
C LYS A 196 -18.61 -60.10 6.45
N THR A 197 -19.26 -60.78 5.53
CA THR A 197 -20.21 -61.83 5.78
C THR A 197 -19.50 -63.17 5.59
N GLN A 198 -19.70 -64.08 6.54
CA GLN A 198 -19.33 -65.50 6.44
C GLN A 198 -20.12 -66.18 5.34
#